data_15d21f7a99d29db4a1d94f5f9dd41d15
#
_entry.id   15d21f7a99d29db4a1d94f5f9dd41d15
#
_cell.length_a   1.000
_cell.length_b   1.000
_cell.length_c   1.000
_cell.angle_alpha   90.00
_cell.angle_beta   90.00
_cell.angle_gamma   90.00
#
_symmetry.space_group_name_H-M   'P 1'
#
loop_
_entity.id
_entity.type
_entity.pdbx_description
1 polymer ?
#
loop_
_entity_poly.entity_id
_entity_poly.type
_entity_poly.pdbx_seq_one_letter_code
_entity_poly.pdbx_strand_id
1 'polypeptide(L)'
;MQLLGSVASPFVRRLRLVLAGQPYQFVALNIFESEGRSVLVQHNPARKVPVLVDGEQVIFDSGVIYRYLASKLKFKPLSWDQENGLTTINACTDSLVELLLCKRSGFDVTEDKLFFNLQHERIQATLEALEQQIRAGHFGDWDYPGISLFTLIDWILFRDLVDLKPFPVLLQFRNAHLNRPMVAETDPRLS
;
A
#
# COMPACT_ATOMS: atom_id res chain seq x y z
N MET A 1 15.43 -10.79 9.23
CA MET A 1 14.03 -10.28 9.20
C MET A 1 13.20 -11.14 8.25
N GLN A 2 11.94 -11.38 8.57
CA GLN A 2 10.95 -12.01 7.67
C GLN A 2 9.77 -11.05 7.50
N LEU A 3 9.37 -10.80 6.25
CA LEU A 3 8.17 -10.03 5.94
C LEU A 3 7.09 -10.99 5.44
N LEU A 4 6.01 -11.12 6.19
CA LEU A 4 4.88 -11.99 5.88
C LEU A 4 3.76 -11.18 5.23
N GLY A 5 3.21 -11.66 4.12
CA GLY A 5 2.11 -10.97 3.49
C GLY A 5 1.68 -11.50 2.14
N SER A 6 0.56 -10.99 1.64
CA SER A 6 0.05 -11.31 0.31
C SER A 6 0.78 -10.52 -0.76
N VAL A 7 1.18 -11.18 -1.84
CA VAL A 7 1.84 -10.54 -3.00
C VAL A 7 0.98 -9.42 -3.59
N ALA A 8 -0.34 -9.62 -3.59
CA ALA A 8 -1.29 -8.68 -4.17
C ALA A 8 -1.64 -7.47 -3.28
N SER A 9 -1.08 -7.39 -2.06
CA SER A 9 -1.36 -6.29 -1.13
C SER A 9 -0.50 -5.07 -1.40
N PRO A 10 -1.07 -3.86 -1.58
CA PRO A 10 -0.29 -2.63 -1.75
C PRO A 10 0.50 -2.30 -0.48
N PHE A 11 -0.04 -2.61 0.71
CA PHE A 11 0.63 -2.40 1.99
C PHE A 11 1.85 -3.31 2.20
N VAL A 12 1.83 -4.53 1.66
CA VAL A 12 2.97 -5.46 1.65
C VAL A 12 4.01 -4.99 0.64
N ARG A 13 3.58 -4.65 -0.57
CA ARG A 13 4.48 -4.26 -1.66
C ARG A 13 5.29 -3.02 -1.31
N ARG A 14 4.70 -2.00 -0.66
CA ARG A 14 5.46 -0.82 -0.25
C ARG A 14 6.64 -1.14 0.66
N LEU A 15 6.47 -2.12 1.56
CA LEU A 15 7.56 -2.55 2.46
C LEU A 15 8.61 -3.39 1.72
N ARG A 16 8.21 -4.21 0.76
CA ARG A 16 9.17 -4.93 -0.10
C ARG A 16 10.05 -3.95 -0.88
N LEU A 17 9.48 -2.85 -1.36
CA LEU A 17 10.24 -1.78 -2.04
C LEU A 17 11.13 -0.99 -1.07
N VAL A 18 10.67 -0.69 0.14
CA VAL A 18 11.49 -0.06 1.20
C VAL A 18 12.68 -0.93 1.59
N LEU A 19 12.49 -2.25 1.59
CA LEU A 19 13.53 -3.23 1.92
C LEU A 19 14.43 -3.61 0.73
N ALA A 20 14.33 -2.90 -0.40
CA ALA A 20 15.21 -3.12 -1.54
C ALA A 20 16.69 -3.03 -1.12
N GLY A 21 17.48 -4.06 -1.42
CA GLY A 21 18.88 -4.15 -1.04
C GLY A 21 19.16 -4.52 0.43
N GLN A 22 18.13 -4.71 1.25
CA GLN A 22 18.28 -5.18 2.63
C GLN A 22 18.14 -6.71 2.71
N PRO A 23 18.84 -7.38 3.63
CA PRO A 23 18.69 -8.82 3.83
C PRO A 23 17.38 -9.13 4.57
N TYR A 24 16.40 -9.66 3.86
CA TYR A 24 15.16 -10.18 4.44
C TYR A 24 14.61 -11.35 3.63
N GLN A 25 13.76 -12.16 4.27
CA GLN A 25 12.99 -13.21 3.61
C GLN A 25 11.56 -12.73 3.42
N PHE A 26 11.02 -12.84 2.21
CA PHE A 26 9.60 -12.64 1.98
C PHE A 26 8.87 -13.98 2.11
N VAL A 27 7.85 -14.02 2.98
CA VAL A 27 6.98 -15.17 3.18
C VAL A 27 5.61 -14.83 2.59
N ALA A 28 5.35 -15.37 1.39
CA ALA A 28 4.07 -15.15 0.72
C ALA A 28 2.95 -15.91 1.44
N LEU A 29 1.87 -15.21 1.80
CA LEU A 29 0.70 -15.77 2.44
C LEU A 29 -0.53 -15.60 1.55
N ASN A 30 -1.24 -16.70 1.26
CA ASN A 30 -2.61 -16.61 0.78
C ASN A 30 -3.56 -16.49 1.98
N ILE A 31 -3.88 -15.25 2.35
CA ILE A 31 -4.68 -14.94 3.55
C ILE A 31 -6.16 -15.37 3.45
N PHE A 32 -6.61 -15.80 2.28
CA PHE A 32 -7.96 -16.31 2.04
C PHE A 32 -8.03 -17.85 2.12
N GLU A 33 -6.90 -18.52 2.19
CA GLU A 33 -6.80 -19.96 2.41
C GLU A 33 -6.47 -20.28 3.87
N SER A 34 -6.87 -21.48 4.32
CA SER A 34 -6.76 -21.89 5.72
C SER A 34 -5.33 -21.84 6.27
N GLU A 35 -4.34 -22.30 5.48
CA GLU A 35 -2.94 -22.35 5.91
C GLU A 35 -2.35 -20.94 6.10
N GLY A 36 -2.41 -20.09 5.07
CA GLY A 36 -1.89 -18.72 5.14
C GLY A 36 -2.62 -17.88 6.19
N ARG A 37 -3.94 -18.11 6.36
CA ARG A 37 -4.71 -17.46 7.41
C ARG A 37 -4.30 -17.89 8.80
N SER A 38 -4.00 -19.19 9.03
CA SER A 38 -3.55 -19.70 10.32
C SER A 38 -2.21 -19.06 10.73
N VAL A 39 -1.26 -18.98 9.79
CA VAL A 39 0.01 -18.31 10.01
C VAL A 39 -0.20 -16.84 10.38
N LEU A 40 -1.06 -16.12 9.63
CA LEU A 40 -1.34 -14.71 9.92
C LEU A 40 -1.91 -14.50 11.31
N VAL A 41 -2.90 -15.31 11.72
CA VAL A 41 -3.58 -15.19 13.02
C VAL A 41 -2.63 -15.44 14.19
N GLN A 42 -1.63 -16.33 14.03
CA GLN A 42 -0.61 -16.60 15.05
C GLN A 42 0.28 -15.37 15.30
N HIS A 43 0.54 -14.56 14.27
CA HIS A 43 1.47 -13.42 14.35
C HIS A 43 0.77 -12.07 14.55
N ASN A 44 -0.50 -11.94 14.16
CA ASN A 44 -1.18 -10.66 14.19
C ASN A 44 -2.65 -10.79 14.65
N PRO A 45 -2.98 -10.34 15.87
CA PRO A 45 -4.35 -10.34 16.35
C PRO A 45 -5.31 -9.45 15.53
N ALA A 46 -4.79 -8.42 14.82
CA ALA A 46 -5.57 -7.61 13.89
C ALA A 46 -5.90 -8.33 12.58
N ARG A 47 -5.30 -9.51 12.32
CA ARG A 47 -5.56 -10.37 11.15
C ARG A 47 -5.39 -9.69 9.80
N LYS A 48 -4.49 -8.72 9.73
CA LYS A 48 -4.13 -7.96 8.52
C LYS A 48 -2.66 -8.15 8.17
N VAL A 49 -2.35 -8.10 6.89
CA VAL A 49 -0.98 -8.06 6.37
C VAL A 49 -0.61 -6.61 6.04
N PRO A 50 0.67 -6.25 6.13
CA PRO A 50 1.88 -7.03 6.40
C PRO A 50 2.15 -7.33 7.89
N VAL A 51 3.03 -8.32 8.12
CA VAL A 51 3.65 -8.58 9.41
C VAL A 51 5.17 -8.69 9.21
N LEU A 52 5.95 -8.03 10.05
CA LEU A 52 7.41 -8.17 10.09
C LEU A 52 7.79 -8.96 11.35
N VAL A 53 8.62 -10.01 11.17
CA VAL A 53 9.24 -10.77 12.24
C VAL A 53 10.74 -10.52 12.22
N ASP A 54 11.30 -10.02 13.33
CA ASP A 54 12.72 -9.71 13.45
C ASP A 54 13.26 -10.18 14.81
N GLY A 55 13.80 -11.40 14.83
CA GLY A 55 14.12 -12.11 16.07
C GLY A 55 12.83 -12.40 16.85
N GLU A 56 12.77 -11.91 18.09
CA GLU A 56 11.59 -12.02 18.95
C GLU A 56 10.53 -10.93 18.72
N GLN A 57 10.86 -9.91 17.91
CA GLN A 57 9.95 -8.80 17.64
C GLN A 57 8.97 -9.16 16.54
N VAL A 58 7.68 -9.00 16.80
CA VAL A 58 6.61 -9.12 15.81
C VAL A 58 5.92 -7.78 15.68
N ILE A 59 6.04 -7.18 14.49
CA ILE A 59 5.53 -5.84 14.20
C ILE A 59 4.50 -5.94 13.06
N PHE A 60 3.38 -5.28 13.21
CA PHE A 60 2.32 -5.27 12.21
C PHE A 60 1.77 -3.87 12.01
N ASP A 61 1.01 -3.67 10.91
CA ASP A 61 0.71 -2.42 10.22
C ASP A 61 1.92 -1.85 9.46
N SER A 62 1.69 -1.48 8.19
CA SER A 62 2.78 -1.06 7.30
C SER A 62 3.47 0.23 7.75
N GLY A 63 2.73 1.17 8.35
CA GLY A 63 3.29 2.41 8.90
C GLY A 63 4.09 2.16 10.18
N VAL A 64 3.63 1.23 11.04
CA VAL A 64 4.38 0.83 12.25
C VAL A 64 5.66 0.09 11.86
N ILE A 65 5.58 -0.84 10.91
CA ILE A 65 6.74 -1.54 10.37
C ILE A 65 7.74 -0.55 9.75
N TYR A 66 7.27 0.43 8.99
CA TYR A 66 8.16 1.47 8.45
C TYR A 66 8.88 2.24 9.57
N ARG A 67 8.18 2.68 10.61
CA ARG A 67 8.83 3.38 11.75
C ARG A 67 9.88 2.52 12.45
N TYR A 68 9.60 1.22 12.61
CA TYR A 68 10.59 0.28 13.14
C TYR A 68 11.82 0.19 12.22
N LEU A 69 11.60 0.00 10.91
CA LEU A 69 12.69 -0.06 9.92
C LEU A 69 13.46 1.25 9.83
N ALA A 70 12.78 2.39 9.88
CA ALA A 70 13.42 3.70 9.86
C ALA A 70 14.37 3.90 11.05
N SER A 71 13.96 3.48 12.25
CA SER A 71 14.82 3.49 13.43
C SER A 71 16.00 2.52 13.28
N LYS A 72 15.76 1.29 12.83
CA LYS A 72 16.77 0.24 12.69
C LYS A 72 17.80 0.56 11.60
N LEU A 73 17.35 1.05 10.45
CA LEU A 73 18.16 1.32 9.26
C LEU A 73 18.63 2.77 9.17
N LYS A 74 18.30 3.60 10.18
CA LYS A 74 18.73 5.01 10.27
C LYS A 74 18.22 5.86 9.10
N PHE A 75 16.97 5.64 8.67
CA PHE A 75 16.34 6.50 7.68
C PHE A 75 16.09 7.90 8.27
N LYS A 76 16.08 8.90 7.39
CA LYS A 76 15.70 10.26 7.78
C LYS A 76 14.27 10.31 8.27
N PRO A 77 13.97 10.98 9.40
CA PRO A 77 12.59 11.17 9.84
C PRO A 77 11.74 11.88 8.77
N LEU A 78 10.49 11.48 8.69
CA LEU A 78 9.53 12.15 7.81
C LEU A 78 9.13 13.52 8.38
N SER A 79 8.90 14.47 7.48
CA SER A 79 8.28 15.75 7.83
C SER A 79 6.77 15.56 8.04
N TRP A 80 6.12 16.55 8.68
CA TRP A 80 4.66 16.53 8.86
C TRP A 80 3.91 16.54 7.52
N ASP A 81 4.45 17.19 6.49
CA ASP A 81 3.86 17.16 5.15
C ASP A 81 3.92 15.76 4.54
N GLN A 82 5.04 15.04 4.74
CA GLN A 82 5.17 13.65 4.31
C GLN A 82 4.23 12.72 5.07
N GLU A 83 4.05 12.91 6.38
CA GLU A 83 3.10 12.14 7.20
C GLU A 83 1.64 12.42 6.77
N ASN A 84 1.29 13.69 6.47
CA ASN A 84 -0.02 14.05 5.94
C ASN A 84 -0.24 13.44 4.54
N GLY A 85 0.77 13.44 3.68
CA GLY A 85 0.73 12.76 2.39
C GLY A 85 0.46 11.26 2.53
N LEU A 86 1.15 10.58 3.46
CA LEU A 86 0.90 9.17 3.79
C LEU A 86 -0.51 8.94 4.32
N THR A 87 -1.04 9.85 5.14
CA THR A 87 -2.42 9.77 5.63
C THR A 87 -3.41 9.83 4.48
N THR A 88 -3.21 10.71 3.50
CA THR A 88 -4.04 10.83 2.30
C THR A 88 -3.96 9.55 1.45
N ILE A 89 -2.75 9.01 1.21
CA ILE A 89 -2.53 7.76 0.49
C ILE A 89 -3.24 6.59 1.19
N ASN A 90 -3.11 6.50 2.51
CA ASN A 90 -3.72 5.42 3.28
C ASN A 90 -5.25 5.50 3.26
N ALA A 91 -5.82 6.69 3.41
CA ALA A 91 -7.27 6.90 3.34
C ALA A 91 -7.85 6.45 1.98
N CYS A 92 -7.17 6.77 0.88
CA CYS A 92 -7.53 6.28 -0.45
C CYS A 92 -7.43 4.75 -0.54
N THR A 93 -6.29 4.19 -0.11
CA THR A 93 -6.03 2.74 -0.19
C THR A 93 -7.04 1.95 0.63
N ASP A 94 -7.35 2.39 1.86
CA ASP A 94 -8.31 1.73 2.75
C ASP A 94 -9.71 1.73 2.15
N SER A 95 -10.18 2.87 1.62
CA SER A 95 -11.48 2.97 0.95
C SER A 95 -11.59 2.03 -0.26
N LEU A 96 -10.54 1.95 -1.07
CA LEU A 96 -10.48 1.02 -2.20
C LEU A 96 -10.49 -0.46 -1.76
N VAL A 97 -9.78 -0.79 -0.67
CA VAL A 97 -9.79 -2.14 -0.10
C VAL A 97 -11.18 -2.51 0.41
N GLU A 98 -11.86 -1.60 1.10
CA GLU A 98 -13.22 -1.81 1.63
C GLU A 98 -14.22 -2.06 0.50
N LEU A 99 -14.23 -1.23 -0.56
CA LEU A 99 -15.08 -1.46 -1.73
C LEU A 99 -14.76 -2.77 -2.45
N LEU A 100 -13.47 -3.11 -2.60
CA LEU A 100 -13.06 -4.38 -3.21
C LEU A 100 -13.55 -5.58 -2.40
N LEU A 101 -13.47 -5.54 -1.07
CA LEU A 101 -13.97 -6.61 -0.20
C LEU A 101 -15.50 -6.71 -0.25
N CYS A 102 -16.22 -5.59 -0.25
CA CYS A 102 -17.66 -5.57 -0.43
C CYS A 102 -18.08 -6.21 -1.77
N LYS A 103 -17.42 -5.80 -2.87
CA LYS A 103 -17.65 -6.36 -4.22
C LYS A 103 -17.41 -7.88 -4.24
N ARG A 104 -16.31 -8.36 -3.64
CA ARG A 104 -16.00 -9.79 -3.52
C ARG A 104 -16.98 -10.56 -2.62
N SER A 105 -17.64 -9.88 -1.71
CA SER A 105 -18.69 -10.43 -0.86
C SER A 105 -20.07 -10.43 -1.51
N GLY A 106 -20.16 -10.01 -2.79
CA GLY A 106 -21.41 -10.03 -3.56
C GLY A 106 -22.26 -8.76 -3.43
N PHE A 107 -21.75 -7.69 -2.81
CA PHE A 107 -22.44 -6.41 -2.76
C PHE A 107 -22.27 -5.63 -4.07
N ASP A 108 -23.32 -4.96 -4.50
CA ASP A 108 -23.23 -3.93 -5.53
C ASP A 108 -22.77 -2.62 -4.87
N VAL A 109 -21.50 -2.30 -5.05
CA VAL A 109 -20.88 -1.11 -4.44
C VAL A 109 -21.26 0.19 -5.16
N THR A 110 -22.07 0.12 -6.24
CA THR A 110 -22.59 1.29 -6.97
C THR A 110 -23.94 1.77 -6.43
N GLU A 111 -24.56 0.99 -5.54
CA GLU A 111 -25.83 1.36 -4.91
C GLU A 111 -25.68 2.66 -4.09
N ASP A 112 -26.73 3.49 -4.11
CA ASP A 112 -26.83 4.69 -3.27
C ASP A 112 -27.02 4.30 -1.79
N LYS A 113 -25.89 4.00 -1.15
CA LYS A 113 -25.78 3.67 0.28
C LYS A 113 -24.72 4.56 0.92
N LEU A 114 -25.03 5.06 2.11
CA LEU A 114 -24.14 5.95 2.86
C LEU A 114 -22.69 5.46 2.92
N PHE A 115 -22.48 4.18 3.22
CA PHE A 115 -21.14 3.61 3.31
C PHE A 115 -20.39 3.70 1.97
N PHE A 116 -21.03 3.29 0.87
CA PHE A 116 -20.40 3.31 -0.46
C PHE A 116 -20.18 4.75 -0.95
N ASN A 117 -21.14 5.64 -0.73
CA ASN A 117 -21.02 7.05 -1.09
C ASN A 117 -19.83 7.71 -0.41
N LEU A 118 -19.63 7.48 0.89
CA LEU A 118 -18.49 8.00 1.65
C LEU A 118 -17.14 7.44 1.15
N GLN A 119 -17.10 6.17 0.73
CA GLN A 119 -15.88 5.61 0.15
C GLN A 119 -15.57 6.23 -1.21
N HIS A 120 -16.55 6.35 -2.09
CA HIS A 120 -16.39 6.96 -3.42
C HIS A 120 -15.97 8.44 -3.33
N GLU A 121 -16.63 9.21 -2.45
CA GLU A 121 -16.27 10.61 -2.18
C GLU A 121 -14.82 10.72 -1.71
N ARG A 122 -14.41 9.90 -0.74
CA ARG A 122 -13.04 9.92 -0.21
C ARG A 122 -12.01 9.54 -1.27
N ILE A 123 -12.28 8.51 -2.08
CA ILE A 123 -11.38 8.10 -3.17
C ILE A 123 -11.19 9.26 -4.15
N GLN A 124 -12.28 9.88 -4.59
CA GLN A 124 -12.21 11.00 -5.53
C GLN A 124 -11.40 12.17 -4.94
N ALA A 125 -11.77 12.62 -3.75
CA ALA A 125 -11.11 13.76 -3.09
C ALA A 125 -9.63 13.50 -2.82
N THR A 126 -9.26 12.28 -2.40
CA THR A 126 -7.85 11.93 -2.13
C THR A 126 -7.03 11.84 -3.40
N LEU A 127 -7.55 11.27 -4.50
CA LEU A 127 -6.86 11.23 -5.79
C LEU A 127 -6.61 12.64 -6.35
N GLU A 128 -7.60 13.54 -6.26
CA GLU A 128 -7.45 14.96 -6.62
C GLU A 128 -6.36 15.66 -5.79
N ALA A 129 -6.39 15.45 -4.47
CA ALA A 129 -5.39 16.04 -3.57
C ALA A 129 -3.98 15.51 -3.86
N LEU A 130 -3.81 14.20 -4.10
CA LEU A 130 -2.52 13.59 -4.44
C LEU A 130 -1.98 14.10 -5.78
N GLU A 131 -2.84 14.26 -6.78
CA GLU A 131 -2.43 14.86 -8.05
C GLU A 131 -1.94 16.30 -7.87
N GLN A 132 -2.63 17.11 -7.08
CA GLN A 132 -2.21 18.48 -6.76
C GLN A 132 -0.89 18.51 -5.98
N GLN A 133 -0.70 17.62 -5.02
CA GLN A 133 0.54 17.51 -4.25
C GLN A 133 1.74 17.17 -5.14
N ILE A 134 1.59 16.26 -6.12
CA ILE A 134 2.67 15.99 -7.09
C ILE A 134 2.98 17.25 -7.93
N ARG A 135 1.95 17.98 -8.40
CA ARG A 135 2.13 19.24 -9.14
C ARG A 135 2.85 20.32 -8.32
N ALA A 136 2.66 20.30 -7.00
CA ALA A 136 3.34 21.20 -6.05
C ALA A 136 4.77 20.74 -5.69
N GLY A 137 5.26 19.62 -6.27
CA GLY A 137 6.60 19.10 -6.05
C GLY A 137 6.74 18.16 -4.86
N HIS A 138 5.63 17.71 -4.25
CA HIS A 138 5.67 16.66 -3.25
C HIS A 138 5.99 15.30 -3.90
N PHE A 139 6.45 14.35 -3.10
CA PHE A 139 6.81 12.98 -3.54
C PHE A 139 7.96 12.93 -4.57
N GLY A 140 8.85 13.94 -4.57
CA GLY A 140 10.00 13.96 -5.49
C GLY A 140 11.05 12.89 -5.22
N ASP A 141 11.11 12.38 -3.99
CA ASP A 141 12.07 11.35 -3.58
C ASP A 141 11.45 9.94 -3.67
N TRP A 142 12.32 8.93 -3.90
CA TRP A 142 11.94 7.52 -3.80
C TRP A 142 12.08 7.03 -2.35
N ASP A 143 11.34 7.69 -1.47
CA ASP A 143 11.23 7.39 -0.04
C ASP A 143 9.90 6.69 0.28
N TYR A 144 9.59 6.49 1.56
CA TYR A 144 8.38 5.77 1.94
C TYR A 144 7.07 6.42 1.45
N PRO A 145 6.90 7.76 1.49
CA PRO A 145 5.76 8.42 0.86
C PRO A 145 5.68 8.19 -0.65
N GLY A 146 6.78 8.40 -1.38
CA GLY A 146 6.83 8.19 -2.83
C GLY A 146 6.56 6.74 -3.23
N ILE A 147 7.16 5.79 -2.51
CA ILE A 147 6.91 4.35 -2.68
C ILE A 147 5.44 4.01 -2.39
N SER A 148 4.86 4.59 -1.34
CA SER A 148 3.47 4.34 -0.97
C SER A 148 2.49 4.86 -2.02
N LEU A 149 2.76 6.04 -2.58
CA LEU A 149 1.97 6.59 -3.68
C LEU A 149 2.09 5.74 -4.94
N PHE A 150 3.32 5.33 -5.30
CA PHE A 150 3.53 4.42 -6.44
C PHE A 150 2.72 3.12 -6.27
N THR A 151 2.78 2.50 -5.10
CA THR A 151 2.08 1.23 -4.87
C THR A 151 0.56 1.38 -4.87
N LEU A 152 0.01 2.51 -4.42
CA LEU A 152 -1.41 2.82 -4.54
C LEU A 152 -1.83 2.91 -6.02
N ILE A 153 -1.15 3.75 -6.82
CA ILE A 153 -1.49 3.96 -8.22
C ILE A 153 -1.38 2.65 -9.02
N ASP A 154 -0.27 1.92 -8.83
CA ASP A 154 -0.06 0.66 -9.55
C ASP A 154 -1.05 -0.44 -9.11
N TRP A 155 -1.48 -0.43 -7.86
CA TRP A 155 -2.51 -1.34 -7.36
C TRP A 155 -3.91 -1.03 -7.91
N ILE A 156 -4.26 0.26 -8.05
CA ILE A 156 -5.50 0.70 -8.73
C ILE A 156 -5.55 0.11 -10.15
N LEU A 157 -4.46 0.26 -10.90
CA LEU A 157 -4.36 -0.27 -12.28
C LEU A 157 -4.35 -1.81 -12.30
N PHE A 158 -3.68 -2.46 -11.36
CA PHE A 158 -3.63 -3.92 -11.28
C PHE A 158 -5.00 -4.53 -11.02
N ARG A 159 -5.83 -3.88 -10.23
CA ARG A 159 -7.15 -4.36 -9.83
C ARG A 159 -8.31 -3.76 -10.61
N ASP A 160 -8.02 -2.82 -11.51
CA ASP A 160 -9.05 -2.08 -12.27
C ASP A 160 -10.11 -1.47 -11.34
N LEU A 161 -9.63 -0.70 -10.32
CA LEU A 161 -10.50 -0.20 -9.25
C LEU A 161 -11.16 1.14 -9.61
N VAL A 162 -10.41 2.03 -10.27
CA VAL A 162 -10.84 3.38 -10.65
C VAL A 162 -10.21 3.74 -11.99
N ASP A 163 -10.94 4.43 -12.85
CA ASP A 163 -10.37 5.03 -14.07
C ASP A 163 -9.46 6.21 -13.70
N LEU A 164 -8.15 6.06 -13.95
CA LEU A 164 -7.15 7.08 -13.67
C LEU A 164 -6.91 8.06 -14.86
N LYS A 165 -7.66 7.96 -15.96
CA LYS A 165 -7.55 8.92 -17.09
C LYS A 165 -7.75 10.39 -16.66
N PRO A 166 -8.66 10.71 -15.70
CA PRO A 166 -8.80 12.06 -15.20
C PRO A 166 -7.58 12.57 -14.40
N PHE A 167 -6.66 11.69 -14.02
CA PHE A 167 -5.49 11.97 -13.17
C PHE A 167 -4.16 11.70 -13.91
N PRO A 168 -3.84 12.44 -14.99
CA PRO A 168 -2.68 12.15 -15.82
C PRO A 168 -1.34 12.31 -15.10
N VAL A 169 -1.25 13.14 -14.06
CA VAL A 169 -0.02 13.33 -13.30
C VAL A 169 0.27 12.14 -12.39
N LEU A 170 -0.77 11.50 -11.82
CA LEU A 170 -0.61 10.24 -11.11
C LEU A 170 -0.05 9.15 -12.04
N LEU A 171 -0.56 9.04 -13.27
CA LEU A 171 -0.06 8.07 -14.25
C LEU A 171 1.39 8.37 -14.67
N GLN A 172 1.74 9.64 -14.88
CA GLN A 172 3.12 10.07 -15.17
C GLN A 172 4.05 9.73 -14.02
N PHE A 173 3.65 10.02 -12.78
CA PHE A 173 4.42 9.67 -11.59
C PHE A 173 4.69 8.16 -11.53
N ARG A 174 3.67 7.34 -11.66
CA ARG A 174 3.83 5.88 -11.68
C ARG A 174 4.79 5.43 -12.78
N ASN A 175 4.64 5.95 -14.00
CA ASN A 175 5.47 5.54 -15.15
C ASN A 175 6.94 5.94 -14.99
N ALA A 176 7.22 7.09 -14.36
CA ALA A 176 8.58 7.54 -14.06
C ALA A 176 9.32 6.62 -13.07
N HIS A 177 8.59 5.83 -12.28
CA HIS A 177 9.16 4.98 -11.24
C HIS A 177 9.19 3.48 -11.59
N LEU A 178 8.76 3.07 -12.79
CA LEU A 178 8.70 1.66 -13.20
C LEU A 178 10.06 0.94 -13.16
N ASN A 179 11.14 1.67 -13.43
CA ASN A 179 12.49 1.12 -13.48
C ASN A 179 13.25 1.23 -12.15
N ARG A 180 12.56 1.55 -11.04
CA ARG A 180 13.19 1.57 -9.72
C ARG A 180 13.48 0.15 -9.23
N PRO A 181 14.52 -0.04 -8.39
CA PRO A 181 14.86 -1.35 -7.85
C PRO A 181 13.68 -2.08 -7.24
N MET A 182 13.57 -3.37 -7.46
CA MET A 182 12.53 -4.28 -6.95
C MET A 182 11.10 -4.00 -7.46
N VAL A 183 10.88 -3.01 -8.33
CA VAL A 183 9.53 -2.72 -8.85
C VAL A 183 9.03 -3.86 -9.73
N ALA A 184 9.86 -4.35 -10.65
CA ALA A 184 9.51 -5.48 -11.50
C ALA A 184 9.37 -6.78 -10.69
N GLU A 185 10.32 -7.07 -9.79
CA GLU A 185 10.35 -8.29 -8.99
C GLU A 185 9.22 -8.37 -7.96
N THR A 186 8.61 -7.25 -7.63
CA THR A 186 7.47 -7.18 -6.71
C THR A 186 6.13 -7.00 -7.42
N ASP A 187 6.11 -7.01 -8.74
CA ASP A 187 4.87 -6.80 -9.51
C ASP A 187 3.89 -7.98 -9.25
N PRO A 188 2.70 -7.71 -8.71
CA PRO A 188 1.72 -8.76 -8.43
C PRO A 188 1.12 -9.41 -9.68
N ARG A 189 1.38 -8.86 -10.88
CA ARG A 189 0.96 -9.45 -12.16
C ARG A 189 1.85 -10.62 -12.59
N LEU A 190 3.05 -10.72 -12.01
CA LEU A 190 4.06 -11.73 -12.34
C LEU A 190 4.11 -12.89 -11.34
N SER A 191 3.22 -12.92 -10.35
CA SER A 191 3.21 -13.88 -9.23
C SER A 191 1.99 -14.80 -9.26
#